data_f9180dc049024294da06522af750ab60
#
_entry.id   f9180dc049024294da06522af750ab60
#
_cell.length_a   1.000
_cell.length_b   1.000
_cell.length_c   1.000
_cell.angle_alpha   90.00
_cell.angle_beta   90.00
_cell.angle_gamma   90.00
#
_symmetry.space_group_name_H-M   'P 1'
#
loop_
_entity.id
_entity.type
_entity.pdbx_description
1 polymer ?
#
loop_
_entity_poly.entity_id
_entity_poly.type
_entity_poly.pdbx_seq_one_letter_code
_entity_poly.pdbx_strand_id
1 'polypeptide(L)'
;MVRRLFNCLGKCTGSINGKGNAAIVDAPVPSPVLVELFSSQGCSKAPAAELLLSRLVRGDYLLDAPVVALSYHVDHTGWKDPYASTKWNVRQKAYVKALKLDGAFTPQIVVQGRAHCPADEEDALLSTIANAPRFPAPKFKANFKRPTSETLEVTLIGALRYKVDNNVDNVMVALYESGLANECLSGENKGKVLYNDFVVRKLEKLCIVDDISAKKTLSVTVTFPLWDGFNSSKCSIVVFVQNIYQQIFGSQYFQLPDDLQLTSTWLQTKLEQAPSQAGNNFGFSRAGSGRGAGSEAHGVVHVAENAAGRDSDRV
;
A
#
# COMPACT_ATOMS: atom_id res chain seq x y z
N MET A 1 -7.07 52.17 -26.40
CA MET A 1 -5.90 52.83 -27.03
C MET A 1 -4.63 52.10 -26.68
N VAL A 2 -3.98 51.69 -27.76
CA VAL A 2 -2.56 51.51 -28.02
C VAL A 2 -1.82 50.34 -27.39
N ARG A 3 -1.57 49.37 -28.29
CA ARG A 3 -0.59 48.28 -28.32
C ARG A 3 0.84 48.79 -28.03
N ARG A 4 1.70 47.93 -27.48
CA ARG A 4 3.08 47.72 -27.98
C ARG A 4 3.57 46.29 -27.75
N LEU A 5 3.77 45.62 -28.88
CA LEU A 5 4.59 44.40 -29.09
C LEU A 5 6.07 44.79 -28.99
N PHE A 6 6.89 43.96 -28.40
CA PHE A 6 8.32 43.92 -28.69
C PHE A 6 8.73 42.48 -29.02
N ASN A 7 8.98 42.32 -30.33
CA ASN A 7 9.75 41.21 -30.87
C ASN A 7 11.25 41.50 -30.59
N CYS A 8 11.96 40.50 -30.11
CA CYS A 8 13.40 40.42 -30.27
C CYS A 8 13.77 39.02 -30.78
N LEU A 9 13.97 38.96 -32.10
CA LEU A 9 14.73 37.88 -32.75
C LEU A 9 16.21 38.13 -32.48
N GLY A 10 16.88 37.19 -31.83
CA GLY A 10 18.32 37.08 -31.75
C GLY A 10 18.76 35.74 -32.31
N LYS A 11 19.24 35.69 -33.54
CA LYS A 11 20.00 34.57 -34.11
C LYS A 11 21.33 34.45 -33.39
N CYS A 12 21.61 33.31 -32.76
CA CYS A 12 22.96 32.90 -32.42
C CYS A 12 23.26 31.57 -33.12
N THR A 13 23.99 31.67 -34.21
CA THR A 13 24.71 30.55 -34.84
C THR A 13 25.98 30.30 -34.01
N GLY A 14 26.01 29.11 -33.36
CA GLY A 14 27.22 28.62 -32.68
C GLY A 14 27.28 27.10 -32.87
N SER A 15 28.14 26.70 -33.83
CA SER A 15 28.56 25.33 -33.99
C SER A 15 29.43 24.92 -32.82
N ILE A 16 29.01 23.89 -32.05
CA ILE A 16 29.87 23.23 -31.08
C ILE A 16 29.79 21.72 -31.32
N ASN A 17 30.83 21.19 -31.94
CA ASN A 17 31.19 19.78 -31.88
C ASN A 17 31.63 19.46 -30.46
N GLY A 18 30.87 18.60 -29.78
CA GLY A 18 31.22 18.07 -28.47
C GLY A 18 30.47 16.76 -28.22
N LYS A 19 31.10 15.64 -28.55
CA LYS A 19 30.70 14.33 -28.07
C LYS A 19 30.85 14.33 -26.56
N GLY A 20 29.73 14.45 -25.86
CA GLY A 20 29.62 14.18 -24.44
C GLY A 20 28.29 13.51 -24.23
N ASN A 21 28.26 12.17 -24.06
CA ASN A 21 27.13 11.47 -23.49
C ASN A 21 26.96 11.96 -22.05
N ALA A 22 26.26 13.07 -21.85
CA ALA A 22 25.71 13.41 -20.56
C ALA A 22 24.60 12.40 -20.30
N ALA A 23 24.84 11.44 -19.43
CA ALA A 23 23.79 10.65 -18.84
C ALA A 23 22.78 11.64 -18.26
N ILE A 24 21.57 11.67 -18.80
CA ILE A 24 20.44 12.39 -18.21
C ILE A 24 20.23 11.73 -16.87
N VAL A 25 20.79 12.33 -15.82
CA VAL A 25 20.50 11.93 -14.44
C VAL A 25 19.06 12.36 -14.22
N ASP A 26 18.13 11.40 -14.35
CA ASP A 26 16.71 11.57 -14.06
C ASP A 26 16.59 12.22 -12.66
N ALA A 27 16.15 13.46 -12.61
CA ALA A 27 15.91 14.14 -11.35
C ALA A 27 14.97 13.27 -10.48
N PRO A 28 15.26 13.10 -9.20
CA PRO A 28 14.43 12.25 -8.36
C PRO A 28 13.00 12.79 -8.32
N VAL A 29 12.06 12.03 -8.84
CA VAL A 29 10.64 12.34 -8.73
C VAL A 29 10.25 12.28 -7.25
N PRO A 30 9.63 13.33 -6.68
CA PRO A 30 9.16 13.31 -5.31
C PRO A 30 8.15 12.17 -5.11
N SER A 31 8.20 11.52 -3.95
CA SER A 31 7.19 10.52 -3.60
C SER A 31 5.86 11.20 -3.26
N PRO A 32 4.74 10.50 -3.49
CA PRO A 32 3.48 10.92 -2.92
C PRO A 32 3.57 11.08 -1.40
N VAL A 33 2.79 12.00 -0.85
CA VAL A 33 2.58 12.11 0.59
C VAL A 33 1.66 10.98 1.02
N LEU A 34 2.11 10.12 1.92
CA LEU A 34 1.26 9.05 2.47
C LEU A 34 0.41 9.59 3.62
N VAL A 35 -0.91 9.46 3.46
CA VAL A 35 -1.93 9.83 4.45
C VAL A 35 -2.61 8.57 4.94
N GLU A 36 -2.60 8.35 6.24
CA GLU A 36 -3.23 7.20 6.90
C GLU A 36 -4.40 7.68 7.73
N LEU A 37 -5.60 7.18 7.42
CA LEU A 37 -6.82 7.45 8.17
C LEU A 37 -7.11 6.24 9.09
N PHE A 38 -7.34 6.49 10.37
CA PHE A 38 -7.92 5.53 11.30
C PHE A 38 -9.38 5.87 11.51
N SER A 39 -10.27 5.03 10.97
CA SER A 39 -11.71 5.25 10.85
C SER A 39 -12.51 4.16 11.56
N SER A 40 -13.77 4.41 11.83
CA SER A 40 -14.72 3.40 12.27
C SER A 40 -16.12 3.79 11.77
N GLN A 41 -16.79 2.88 11.08
CA GLN A 41 -18.12 3.14 10.49
C GLN A 41 -19.17 3.57 11.52
N GLY A 42 -19.03 3.11 12.76
CA GLY A 42 -19.94 3.50 13.84
C GLY A 42 -19.78 4.95 14.33
N CYS A 43 -18.68 5.63 14.01
CA CYS A 43 -18.42 7.00 14.43
C CYS A 43 -19.17 8.00 13.53
N SER A 44 -19.91 8.96 14.10
CA SER A 44 -20.70 9.97 13.35
C SER A 44 -19.86 10.80 12.39
N LYS A 45 -18.60 11.06 12.72
CA LYS A 45 -17.65 11.85 11.92
C LYS A 45 -16.95 11.07 10.80
N ALA A 46 -16.99 9.72 10.83
CA ALA A 46 -16.28 8.87 9.87
C ALA A 46 -16.72 9.12 8.42
N PRO A 47 -18.00 9.27 8.06
CA PRO A 47 -18.40 9.51 6.67
C PRO A 47 -17.81 10.79 6.07
N ALA A 48 -17.70 11.85 6.84
CA ALA A 48 -17.10 13.11 6.40
C ALA A 48 -15.58 12.94 6.17
N ALA A 49 -14.91 12.23 7.07
CA ALA A 49 -13.47 11.94 6.95
C ALA A 49 -13.14 11.05 5.73
N GLU A 50 -13.93 10.01 5.48
CA GLU A 50 -13.77 9.14 4.30
C GLU A 50 -13.99 9.91 2.99
N LEU A 51 -15.01 10.78 2.96
CA LEU A 51 -15.27 11.64 1.81
C LEU A 51 -14.11 12.62 1.57
N LEU A 52 -13.60 13.25 2.62
CA LEU A 52 -12.47 14.18 2.55
C LEU A 52 -11.22 13.48 2.00
N LEU A 53 -10.94 12.27 2.50
CA LEU A 53 -9.82 11.44 2.01
C LEU A 53 -9.98 11.09 0.52
N SER A 54 -11.18 10.71 0.09
CA SER A 54 -11.48 10.39 -1.32
C SER A 54 -11.31 11.62 -2.22
N ARG A 55 -11.78 12.79 -1.80
CA ARG A 55 -11.60 14.06 -2.52
C ARG A 55 -10.12 14.44 -2.65
N LEU A 56 -9.35 14.22 -1.59
CA LEU A 56 -7.92 14.49 -1.55
C LEU A 56 -7.16 13.69 -2.60
N VAL A 57 -7.41 12.38 -2.69
CA VAL A 57 -6.73 11.49 -3.64
C VAL A 57 -7.20 11.72 -5.08
N ARG A 58 -8.45 12.11 -5.31
CA ARG A 58 -8.96 12.50 -6.64
C ARG A 58 -8.33 13.77 -7.18
N GLY A 59 -7.69 14.58 -6.32
CA GLY A 59 -7.09 15.85 -6.73
C GLY A 59 -8.07 17.01 -6.74
N ASP A 60 -9.13 16.96 -5.92
CA ASP A 60 -10.09 18.06 -5.77
C ASP A 60 -9.43 19.28 -5.10
N TYR A 61 -8.22 19.12 -4.56
CA TYR A 61 -7.43 20.17 -3.92
C TYR A 61 -6.14 20.46 -4.69
N LEU A 62 -5.77 21.72 -4.75
CA LEU A 62 -4.49 22.13 -5.33
C LEU A 62 -3.37 21.88 -4.32
N LEU A 63 -2.63 20.80 -4.52
CA LEU A 63 -1.48 20.40 -3.71
C LEU A 63 -0.18 20.43 -4.53
N ASP A 64 0.93 20.70 -3.85
CA ASP A 64 2.27 20.71 -4.45
C ASP A 64 2.87 19.31 -4.67
N ALA A 65 2.22 18.28 -4.14
CA ALA A 65 2.61 16.88 -4.31
C ALA A 65 1.39 15.97 -4.37
N PRO A 66 1.46 14.85 -5.11
CA PRO A 66 0.41 13.85 -5.10
C PRO A 66 0.25 13.23 -3.72
N VAL A 67 -0.95 12.76 -3.42
CA VAL A 67 -1.29 12.08 -2.17
C VAL A 67 -1.65 10.62 -2.46
N VAL A 68 -1.21 9.74 -1.57
CA VAL A 68 -1.63 8.34 -1.49
C VAL A 68 -2.28 8.12 -0.14
N ALA A 69 -3.42 7.44 -0.11
CA ALA A 69 -4.18 7.22 1.10
C ALA A 69 -4.30 5.74 1.48
N LEU A 70 -4.37 5.48 2.78
CA LEU A 70 -4.70 4.19 3.37
C LEU A 70 -5.70 4.41 4.50
N SER A 71 -6.86 3.74 4.46
CA SER A 71 -7.88 3.76 5.51
C SER A 71 -7.82 2.48 6.34
N TYR A 72 -7.50 2.61 7.62
CA TYR A 72 -7.46 1.52 8.59
C TYR A 72 -8.71 1.58 9.45
N HIS A 73 -9.59 0.61 9.29
CA HIS A 73 -10.78 0.51 10.11
C HIS A 73 -10.45 -0.10 11.46
N VAL A 74 -10.82 0.58 12.52
CA VAL A 74 -10.60 0.16 13.91
C VAL A 74 -11.92 -0.06 14.63
N ASP A 75 -11.94 -1.03 15.55
CA ASP A 75 -13.07 -1.16 16.45
C ASP A 75 -13.12 0.02 17.42
N HIS A 76 -14.23 0.71 17.46
CA HIS A 76 -14.53 1.72 18.45
C HIS A 76 -15.32 1.07 19.60
N THR A 77 -15.22 1.61 20.81
CA THR A 77 -15.84 1.07 22.03
C THR A 77 -17.26 0.55 21.80
N GLY A 78 -17.43 -0.78 21.83
CA GLY A 78 -18.72 -1.46 21.71
C GLY A 78 -19.26 -1.65 20.28
N TRP A 79 -18.59 -1.14 19.23
CA TRP A 79 -19.04 -1.26 17.86
C TRP A 79 -18.04 -2.05 17.01
N LYS A 80 -18.56 -3.06 16.32
CA LYS A 80 -17.75 -3.83 15.36
C LYS A 80 -17.85 -3.19 13.99
N ASP A 81 -16.70 -2.86 13.43
CA ASP A 81 -16.59 -2.42 12.05
C ASP A 81 -16.27 -3.63 11.16
N PRO A 82 -16.91 -3.81 9.99
CA PRO A 82 -16.73 -4.99 9.14
C PRO A 82 -15.31 -5.12 8.56
N TYR A 83 -14.56 -4.03 8.52
CA TYR A 83 -13.19 -4.01 8.00
C TYR A 83 -12.15 -3.88 9.10
N ALA A 84 -12.57 -3.82 10.37
CA ALA A 84 -11.66 -3.67 11.49
C ALA A 84 -10.76 -4.89 11.68
N SER A 85 -9.58 -4.61 12.18
CA SER A 85 -8.61 -5.61 12.61
C SER A 85 -7.89 -5.13 13.86
N THR A 86 -7.62 -6.05 14.78
CA THR A 86 -6.78 -5.77 15.95
C THR A 86 -5.39 -5.26 15.56
N LYS A 87 -4.88 -5.67 14.39
CA LYS A 87 -3.62 -5.17 13.81
C LYS A 87 -3.66 -3.65 13.60
N TRP A 88 -4.82 -3.12 13.19
CA TRP A 88 -4.99 -1.68 12.94
C TRP A 88 -5.04 -0.89 14.25
N ASN A 89 -5.65 -1.43 15.28
CA ASN A 89 -5.61 -0.84 16.62
C ASN A 89 -4.17 -0.81 17.17
N VAL A 90 -3.38 -1.86 16.94
CA VAL A 90 -1.95 -1.88 17.31
C VAL A 90 -1.16 -0.82 16.56
N ARG A 91 -1.40 -0.67 15.22
CA ARG A 91 -0.77 0.37 14.40
C ARG A 91 -1.12 1.77 14.89
N GLN A 92 -2.39 2.05 15.17
CA GLN A 92 -2.83 3.34 15.71
C GLN A 92 -2.14 3.65 17.05
N LYS A 93 -2.09 2.67 17.98
CA LYS A 93 -1.40 2.82 19.27
C LYS A 93 0.11 3.08 19.10
N ALA A 94 0.75 2.50 18.07
CA ALA A 94 2.14 2.79 17.76
C ALA A 94 2.34 4.25 17.37
N TYR A 95 1.41 4.84 16.60
CA TYR A 95 1.43 6.28 16.31
C TYR A 95 1.13 7.15 17.53
N VAL A 96 0.17 6.76 18.39
CA VAL A 96 -0.09 7.46 19.65
C VAL A 96 1.21 7.58 20.47
N LYS A 97 1.95 6.46 20.59
CA LYS A 97 3.25 6.45 21.30
C LYS A 97 4.32 7.28 20.59
N ALA A 98 4.48 7.11 19.27
CA ALA A 98 5.52 7.78 18.49
C ALA A 98 5.33 9.29 18.44
N LEU A 99 4.09 9.76 18.35
CA LEU A 99 3.71 11.17 18.28
C LEU A 99 3.41 11.78 19.66
N LYS A 100 3.53 10.99 20.75
CA LYS A 100 3.30 11.42 22.14
C LYS A 100 1.90 12.01 22.35
N LEU A 101 0.88 11.35 21.82
CA LEU A 101 -0.52 11.77 21.96
C LEU A 101 -1.12 11.25 23.26
N ASP A 102 -2.16 11.91 23.76
CA ASP A 102 -2.86 11.52 24.99
C ASP A 102 -3.65 10.21 24.82
N GLY A 103 -4.07 9.89 23.59
CA GLY A 103 -4.82 8.68 23.30
C GLY A 103 -5.14 8.50 21.81
N ALA A 104 -5.70 7.34 21.49
CA ALA A 104 -6.26 7.05 20.17
C ALA A 104 -7.68 7.62 20.06
N PHE A 105 -8.03 8.18 18.92
CA PHE A 105 -9.37 8.65 18.61
C PHE A 105 -9.75 8.34 17.16
N THR A 106 -11.01 8.42 16.83
CA THR A 106 -11.54 8.22 15.48
C THR A 106 -12.52 9.33 15.10
N PRO A 107 -12.48 9.81 13.87
CA PRO A 107 -11.49 9.56 12.83
C PRO A 107 -10.20 10.36 13.06
N GLN A 108 -9.05 9.70 12.91
CA GLN A 108 -7.72 10.31 13.08
C GLN A 108 -6.92 10.16 11.80
N ILE A 109 -6.29 11.24 11.34
CA ILE A 109 -5.30 11.21 10.26
C ILE A 109 -3.88 11.27 10.81
N VAL A 110 -3.01 10.50 10.18
CA VAL A 110 -1.55 10.56 10.34
C VAL A 110 -0.91 10.80 8.97
N VAL A 111 -0.08 11.84 8.87
CA VAL A 111 0.61 12.22 7.63
C VAL A 111 2.08 11.86 7.74
N GLN A 112 2.59 11.05 6.81
CA GLN A 112 3.99 10.58 6.74
C GLN A 112 4.51 9.97 8.06
N GLY A 113 3.60 9.51 8.95
CA GLY A 113 3.98 9.00 10.26
C GLY A 113 4.62 10.04 11.17
N ARG A 114 4.47 11.35 10.90
CA ARG A 114 5.17 12.46 11.57
C ARG A 114 4.26 13.51 12.19
N ALA A 115 3.07 13.65 11.67
CA ALA A 115 2.08 14.59 12.16
C ALA A 115 0.70 13.95 12.13
N HIS A 116 -0.21 14.44 12.95
CA HIS A 116 -1.59 14.00 13.00
C HIS A 116 -2.54 15.19 13.05
N CYS A 117 -3.78 14.96 12.63
CA CYS A 117 -4.87 15.92 12.81
C CYS A 117 -6.22 15.16 12.93
N PRO A 118 -7.29 15.81 13.41
CA PRO A 118 -8.65 15.33 13.25
C PRO A 118 -8.99 15.18 11.78
N ALA A 119 -9.65 14.08 11.42
CA ALA A 119 -9.88 13.76 10.01
C ALA A 119 -11.10 14.48 9.41
N ASP A 120 -11.90 15.14 10.23
CA ASP A 120 -13.05 15.96 9.83
C ASP A 120 -12.73 17.45 9.69
N GLU A 121 -11.45 17.83 9.83
CA GLU A 121 -10.96 19.22 9.71
C GLU A 121 -10.15 19.41 8.42
N GLU A 122 -10.79 19.90 7.36
CA GLU A 122 -10.18 20.04 6.02
C GLU A 122 -8.92 20.93 6.05
N ASP A 123 -9.00 22.14 6.64
CA ASP A 123 -7.88 23.08 6.67
C ASP A 123 -6.68 22.55 7.45
N ALA A 124 -6.93 21.85 8.56
CA ALA A 124 -5.88 21.21 9.35
C ALA A 124 -5.17 20.10 8.54
N LEU A 125 -5.94 19.31 7.80
CA LEU A 125 -5.41 18.26 6.94
C LEU A 125 -4.56 18.84 5.81
N LEU A 126 -5.06 19.81 5.06
CA LEU A 126 -4.35 20.44 3.95
C LEU A 126 -3.06 21.12 4.43
N SER A 127 -3.11 21.83 5.56
CA SER A 127 -1.92 22.43 6.18
C SER A 127 -0.90 21.36 6.60
N THR A 128 -1.37 20.26 7.20
CA THR A 128 -0.48 19.15 7.62
C THR A 128 0.22 18.50 6.43
N ILE A 129 -0.50 18.32 5.30
CA ILE A 129 0.08 17.77 4.07
C ILE A 129 1.06 18.75 3.43
N ALA A 130 0.75 20.05 3.38
CA ALA A 130 1.64 21.07 2.82
C ALA A 130 2.98 21.13 3.58
N ASN A 131 2.94 20.98 4.90
CA ASN A 131 4.14 20.98 5.76
C ASN A 131 4.84 19.62 5.87
N ALA A 132 4.29 18.54 5.30
CA ALA A 132 4.91 17.24 5.37
C ALA A 132 6.25 17.19 4.62
N PRO A 133 7.30 16.54 5.15
CA PRO A 133 8.58 16.44 4.48
C PRO A 133 8.45 15.65 3.17
N ARG A 134 9.22 16.02 2.16
CA ARG A 134 9.27 15.39 0.85
C ARG A 134 10.46 14.46 0.75
N PHE A 135 10.24 13.27 0.22
CA PHE A 135 11.28 12.25 0.04
C PHE A 135 11.32 11.79 -1.42
N PRO A 136 12.46 11.27 -1.91
CA PRO A 136 12.52 10.63 -3.21
C PRO A 136 11.62 9.38 -3.23
N ALA A 137 10.86 9.19 -4.31
CA ALA A 137 10.08 7.98 -4.49
C ALA A 137 10.99 6.75 -4.62
N PRO A 138 10.68 5.62 -3.96
CA PRO A 138 11.28 4.34 -4.29
C PRO A 138 11.08 4.04 -5.78
N LYS A 139 11.99 3.29 -6.40
CA LYS A 139 11.87 2.91 -7.81
C LYS A 139 11.70 1.41 -7.93
N PHE A 140 10.50 0.93 -7.66
CA PHE A 140 10.11 -0.46 -7.84
C PHE A 140 9.32 -0.67 -9.13
N LYS A 141 9.40 -1.89 -9.65
CA LYS A 141 8.44 -2.48 -10.58
C LYS A 141 7.71 -3.57 -9.82
N ALA A 142 6.40 -3.61 -9.94
CA ALA A 142 5.55 -4.64 -9.34
C ALA A 142 5.14 -5.65 -10.40
N ASN A 143 5.19 -6.93 -10.03
CA ASN A 143 4.62 -8.02 -10.81
C ASN A 143 3.62 -8.75 -9.93
N PHE A 144 2.42 -8.97 -10.45
CA PHE A 144 1.31 -9.60 -9.74
C PHE A 144 1.02 -10.96 -10.34
N LYS A 145 0.87 -11.97 -9.49
CA LYS A 145 0.44 -13.31 -9.87
C LYS A 145 -0.65 -13.79 -8.91
N ARG A 146 -1.60 -14.55 -9.42
CA ARG A 146 -2.64 -15.20 -8.63
C ARG A 146 -2.49 -16.72 -8.77
N PRO A 147 -1.65 -17.36 -7.95
CA PRO A 147 -1.39 -18.80 -8.04
C PRO A 147 -2.63 -19.63 -7.72
N THR A 148 -3.46 -19.18 -6.78
CA THR A 148 -4.71 -19.82 -6.38
C THR A 148 -5.85 -18.78 -6.27
N SER A 149 -7.07 -19.25 -6.08
CA SER A 149 -8.22 -18.37 -5.77
C SER A 149 -8.02 -17.58 -4.47
N GLU A 150 -7.20 -18.09 -3.56
CA GLU A 150 -7.03 -17.60 -2.20
C GLU A 150 -5.71 -16.85 -1.97
N THR A 151 -4.85 -16.72 -3.00
CA THR A 151 -3.53 -16.13 -2.84
C THR A 151 -3.18 -15.14 -3.94
N LEU A 152 -2.57 -14.02 -3.55
CA LEU A 152 -1.96 -13.03 -4.41
C LEU A 152 -0.45 -12.96 -4.10
N GLU A 153 0.38 -13.19 -5.09
CA GLU A 153 1.82 -12.94 -5.03
C GLU A 153 2.16 -11.60 -5.67
N VAL A 154 2.91 -10.80 -4.93
CA VAL A 154 3.44 -9.52 -5.39
C VAL A 154 4.96 -9.57 -5.34
N THR A 155 5.60 -9.53 -6.50
CA THR A 155 7.06 -9.42 -6.61
C THR A 155 7.44 -7.98 -6.90
N LEU A 156 8.24 -7.39 -6.03
CA LEU A 156 8.79 -6.04 -6.20
C LEU A 156 10.27 -6.13 -6.56
N ILE A 157 10.64 -5.48 -7.67
CA ILE A 157 12.03 -5.42 -8.14
C ILE A 157 12.41 -3.95 -8.31
N GLY A 158 13.45 -3.50 -7.62
CA GLY A 158 13.87 -2.10 -7.72
C GLY A 158 14.83 -1.67 -6.61
N ALA A 159 14.90 -0.38 -6.38
CA ALA A 159 15.82 0.21 -5.41
C ALA A 159 15.15 1.32 -4.60
N LEU A 160 15.62 1.49 -3.37
CA LEU A 160 15.38 2.71 -2.59
C LEU A 160 16.29 3.81 -3.12
N ARG A 161 15.80 5.06 -3.16
CA ARG A 161 16.54 6.19 -3.72
C ARG A 161 17.17 7.10 -2.67
N TYR A 162 17.07 6.75 -1.40
CA TYR A 162 17.69 7.52 -0.32
C TYR A 162 18.54 6.62 0.57
N LYS A 163 19.52 7.24 1.23
CA LYS A 163 20.35 6.55 2.21
C LYS A 163 19.53 6.42 3.49
N VAL A 164 19.38 5.21 3.95
CA VAL A 164 18.77 4.93 5.25
C VAL A 164 19.83 5.23 6.32
N ASP A 165 19.52 6.14 7.22
CA ASP A 165 20.35 6.35 8.41
C ASP A 165 20.17 5.16 9.34
N ASN A 166 21.24 4.71 9.99
CA ASN A 166 21.46 3.54 10.87
C ASN A 166 20.29 3.03 11.74
N ASN A 167 19.05 3.47 11.50
CA ASN A 167 17.83 2.97 12.10
C ASN A 167 17.25 1.89 11.19
N VAL A 168 16.92 0.76 11.77
CA VAL A 168 16.30 -0.38 11.07
C VAL A 168 15.01 0.11 10.39
N ASP A 169 15.07 0.32 9.08
CA ASP A 169 13.92 0.68 8.30
C ASP A 169 13.29 -0.58 7.71
N ASN A 170 11.97 -0.57 7.64
CA ASN A 170 11.19 -1.65 7.06
C ASN A 170 10.58 -1.20 5.73
N VAL A 171 10.67 -2.03 4.72
CA VAL A 171 9.84 -1.89 3.52
C VAL A 171 8.50 -2.55 3.83
N MET A 172 7.44 -1.76 3.79
CA MET A 172 6.08 -2.19 4.07
C MET A 172 5.27 -2.23 2.78
N VAL A 173 4.35 -3.18 2.67
CA VAL A 173 3.39 -3.27 1.56
C VAL A 173 1.99 -3.38 2.12
N ALA A 174 1.15 -2.42 1.79
CA ALA A 174 -0.27 -2.44 2.10
C ALA A 174 -1.06 -2.84 0.86
N LEU A 175 -1.93 -3.84 0.97
CA LEU A 175 -2.96 -4.17 -0.03
C LEU A 175 -4.28 -3.59 0.45
N TYR A 176 -4.88 -2.72 -0.36
CA TYR A 176 -6.13 -2.04 -0.03
C TYR A 176 -7.18 -2.20 -1.14
N GLU A 177 -8.42 -1.99 -0.77
CA GLU A 177 -9.60 -2.08 -1.64
C GLU A 177 -10.40 -0.78 -1.58
N SER A 178 -10.93 -0.32 -2.73
CA SER A 178 -11.74 0.88 -2.86
C SER A 178 -13.12 0.58 -3.47
N GLY A 179 -14.02 1.55 -3.39
CA GLY A 179 -15.38 1.42 -3.92
C GLY A 179 -16.22 0.41 -3.15
N LEU A 180 -16.01 0.32 -1.84
CA LEU A 180 -16.80 -0.52 -0.95
C LEU A 180 -18.03 0.25 -0.48
N ALA A 181 -19.18 -0.40 -0.51
CA ALA A 181 -20.44 0.13 0.02
C ALA A 181 -21.13 -0.95 0.87
N ASN A 182 -21.48 -0.61 2.09
CA ASN A 182 -22.19 -1.50 2.99
C ASN A 182 -23.05 -0.73 3.99
N GLU A 183 -24.09 -1.39 4.51
CA GLU A 183 -24.87 -0.85 5.60
C GLU A 183 -24.05 -0.88 6.91
N CYS A 184 -24.06 0.21 7.65
CA CYS A 184 -23.45 0.29 8.97
C CYS A 184 -24.37 -0.43 10.00
N LEU A 185 -23.83 -1.46 10.63
CA LEU A 185 -24.64 -2.33 11.50
C LEU A 185 -24.71 -1.84 12.94
N SER A 186 -23.85 -0.88 13.34
CA SER A 186 -23.77 -0.44 14.74
C SER A 186 -23.25 0.99 14.86
N GLY A 187 -23.41 1.59 16.04
CA GLY A 187 -22.95 2.95 16.32
C GLY A 187 -23.90 4.03 15.82
N GLU A 188 -23.40 5.26 15.73
CA GLU A 188 -24.18 6.47 15.39
C GLU A 188 -24.62 6.52 13.92
N ASN A 189 -23.98 5.73 13.06
CA ASN A 189 -24.34 5.61 11.64
C ASN A 189 -25.18 4.36 11.34
N LYS A 190 -25.67 3.65 12.34
CA LYS A 190 -26.47 2.42 12.13
C LYS A 190 -27.61 2.66 11.14
N GLY A 191 -27.75 1.74 10.17
CA GLY A 191 -28.77 1.76 9.12
C GLY A 191 -28.42 2.66 7.92
N LYS A 192 -27.33 3.41 7.95
CA LYS A 192 -26.86 4.19 6.80
C LYS A 192 -25.98 3.32 5.89
N VAL A 193 -26.09 3.47 4.58
CA VAL A 193 -25.13 2.93 3.62
C VAL A 193 -23.93 3.84 3.57
N LEU A 194 -22.76 3.29 3.89
CA LEU A 194 -21.50 4.02 3.91
C LEU A 194 -20.60 3.57 2.74
N TYR A 195 -19.90 4.54 2.16
CA TYR A 195 -18.93 4.32 1.10
C TYR A 195 -17.53 4.44 1.68
N ASN A 196 -16.67 3.48 1.36
CA ASN A 196 -15.31 3.40 1.91
C ASN A 196 -14.32 3.16 0.78
N ASP A 197 -13.29 3.99 0.72
CA ASP A 197 -12.18 3.89 -0.21
C ASP A 197 -10.87 3.64 0.55
N PHE A 198 -9.88 3.10 -0.14
CA PHE A 198 -8.52 2.86 0.37
C PHE A 198 -8.46 1.95 1.61
N VAL A 199 -9.48 1.09 1.81
CA VAL A 199 -9.60 0.21 2.98
C VAL A 199 -8.49 -0.83 2.99
N VAL A 200 -7.59 -0.76 3.97
CA VAL A 200 -6.47 -1.69 4.09
C VAL A 200 -6.96 -3.07 4.49
N ARG A 201 -6.76 -4.03 3.60
CA ARG A 201 -7.11 -5.43 3.80
C ARG A 201 -5.94 -6.24 4.37
N LYS A 202 -4.71 -5.91 3.94
CA LYS A 202 -3.48 -6.57 4.40
C LYS A 202 -2.35 -5.53 4.49
N LEU A 203 -1.47 -5.72 5.46
CA LEU A 203 -0.23 -4.95 5.63
C LEU A 203 0.87 -5.91 6.06
N GLU A 204 1.90 -6.03 5.23
CA GLU A 204 3.01 -6.94 5.48
C GLU A 204 4.34 -6.21 5.45
N LYS A 205 5.27 -6.68 6.29
CA LYS A 205 6.66 -6.27 6.24
C LYS A 205 7.39 -7.12 5.21
N LEU A 206 7.95 -6.48 4.20
CA LEU A 206 8.61 -7.16 3.09
C LEU A 206 10.04 -7.56 3.45
N CYS A 207 10.82 -6.63 3.96
CA CYS A 207 12.19 -6.84 4.38
C CYS A 207 12.65 -5.75 5.35
N ILE A 208 13.73 -6.06 6.06
CA ILE A 208 14.49 -5.09 6.86
C ILE A 208 15.59 -4.53 5.95
N VAL A 209 15.80 -3.23 6.06
CA VAL A 209 16.80 -2.51 5.28
C VAL A 209 18.01 -2.28 6.19
N ASP A 210 18.90 -3.29 6.29
CA ASP A 210 20.10 -3.16 7.13
C ASP A 210 21.25 -2.46 6.38
N ASP A 211 21.29 -2.56 5.04
CA ASP A 211 22.34 -1.95 4.22
C ASP A 211 21.87 -1.79 2.78
N ILE A 212 20.96 -0.84 2.55
CA ILE A 212 20.59 -0.50 1.18
C ILE A 212 21.37 0.76 0.77
N SER A 213 22.54 0.53 0.19
CA SER A 213 23.10 1.57 -0.66
C SER A 213 22.10 1.84 -1.79
N ALA A 214 21.91 3.10 -2.18
CA ALA A 214 21.00 3.51 -3.27
C ALA A 214 21.28 2.81 -4.62
N LYS A 215 22.28 1.96 -4.69
CA LYS A 215 22.74 1.17 -5.84
C LYS A 215 22.31 -0.30 -5.81
N LYS A 216 21.87 -0.84 -4.67
CA LYS A 216 21.50 -2.26 -4.56
C LYS A 216 20.05 -2.47 -5.04
N THR A 217 19.88 -3.32 -6.05
CA THR A 217 18.55 -3.76 -6.50
C THR A 217 18.01 -4.82 -5.55
N LEU A 218 16.81 -4.59 -5.05
CA LEU A 218 16.04 -5.56 -4.27
C LEU A 218 15.12 -6.35 -5.21
N SER A 219 14.97 -7.64 -4.96
CA SER A 219 13.94 -8.48 -5.56
C SER A 219 13.29 -9.27 -4.45
N VAL A 220 12.05 -8.94 -4.10
CA VAL A 220 11.35 -9.54 -2.95
C VAL A 220 9.92 -9.86 -3.36
N THR A 221 9.43 -11.01 -2.91
CA THR A 221 8.04 -11.44 -3.13
C THR A 221 7.33 -11.53 -1.80
N VAL A 222 6.11 -11.00 -1.76
CA VAL A 222 5.16 -11.16 -0.66
C VAL A 222 3.93 -11.90 -1.15
N THR A 223 3.40 -12.80 -0.32
CA THR A 223 2.16 -13.53 -0.60
C THR A 223 1.08 -13.05 0.36
N PHE A 224 -0.03 -12.58 -0.20
CA PHE A 224 -1.20 -12.16 0.55
C PHE A 224 -2.28 -13.22 0.50
N PRO A 225 -2.83 -13.68 1.65
CA PRO A 225 -4.07 -14.43 1.65
C PRO A 225 -5.21 -13.49 1.24
N LEU A 226 -6.00 -13.92 0.26
CA LEU A 226 -7.15 -13.20 -0.25
C LEU A 226 -8.39 -13.48 0.61
N TRP A 227 -9.37 -12.61 0.52
CA TRP A 227 -10.67 -12.69 1.19
C TRP A 227 -11.77 -13.05 0.20
N ASP A 228 -12.90 -13.51 0.72
CA ASP A 228 -14.07 -13.80 -0.09
C ASP A 228 -14.56 -12.53 -0.82
N GLY A 229 -14.84 -12.67 -2.13
CA GLY A 229 -15.24 -11.53 -2.95
C GLY A 229 -14.09 -10.63 -3.40
N PHE A 230 -12.81 -11.07 -3.28
CA PHE A 230 -11.66 -10.34 -3.82
C PHE A 230 -11.86 -9.99 -5.30
N ASN A 231 -11.72 -8.71 -5.61
CA ASN A 231 -11.79 -8.18 -6.97
C ASN A 231 -10.56 -7.30 -7.24
N SER A 232 -9.69 -7.76 -8.15
CA SER A 232 -8.43 -7.07 -8.47
C SER A 232 -8.63 -5.65 -9.00
N SER A 233 -9.71 -5.39 -9.77
CA SER A 233 -10.00 -4.06 -10.31
C SER A 233 -10.28 -3.00 -9.24
N LYS A 234 -10.66 -3.42 -8.02
CA LYS A 234 -10.88 -2.54 -6.87
C LYS A 234 -9.66 -2.45 -5.95
N CYS A 235 -8.60 -3.19 -6.25
CA CYS A 235 -7.46 -3.35 -5.36
C CYS A 235 -6.20 -2.65 -5.89
N SER A 236 -5.42 -2.13 -4.96
CA SER A 236 -4.11 -1.56 -5.22
C SER A 236 -3.17 -1.85 -4.06
N ILE A 237 -1.88 -1.68 -4.30
CA ILE A 237 -0.87 -1.73 -3.24
C ILE A 237 -0.16 -0.39 -3.08
N VAL A 238 0.22 -0.10 -1.83
CA VAL A 238 1.18 0.95 -1.50
C VAL A 238 2.41 0.31 -0.89
N VAL A 239 3.56 0.61 -1.49
CA VAL A 239 4.86 0.27 -0.94
C VAL A 239 5.44 1.50 -0.28
N PHE A 240 5.87 1.41 0.96
CA PHE A 240 6.47 2.53 1.68
C PHE A 240 7.58 2.08 2.62
N VAL A 241 8.48 3.00 2.94
CA VAL A 241 9.58 2.74 3.86
C VAL A 241 9.27 3.40 5.19
N GLN A 242 9.34 2.64 6.27
CA GLN A 242 8.99 3.07 7.61
C GLN A 242 10.05 2.66 8.63
N ASN A 243 10.50 3.62 9.44
CA ASN A 243 11.46 3.32 10.51
C ASN A 243 10.78 2.84 11.80
N ILE A 244 11.59 2.48 12.80
CA ILE A 244 11.11 2.03 14.12
C ILE A 244 10.32 3.09 14.89
N TYR A 245 10.48 4.38 14.53
CA TYR A 245 9.73 5.51 15.08
C TYR A 245 8.43 5.79 14.32
N GLN A 246 8.00 4.89 13.44
CA GLN A 246 6.81 4.99 12.60
C GLN A 246 6.89 6.09 11.52
N GLN A 247 8.03 6.74 11.32
CA GLN A 247 8.21 7.78 10.31
C GLN A 247 8.37 7.17 8.93
N ILE A 248 7.73 7.78 7.93
CA ILE A 248 7.71 7.30 6.54
C ILE A 248 8.67 8.14 5.70
N PHE A 249 9.48 7.47 4.85
CA PHE A 249 10.56 8.03 4.03
C PHE A 249 10.33 7.82 2.53
N GLY A 250 9.12 7.83 2.10
CA GLY A 250 8.73 7.71 0.71
C GLY A 250 7.80 6.53 0.46
N SER A 251 6.96 6.70 -0.55
CA SER A 251 5.95 5.75 -0.94
C SER A 251 5.85 5.64 -2.46
N GLN A 252 5.30 4.53 -2.93
CA GLN A 252 4.96 4.28 -4.32
C GLN A 252 3.72 3.42 -4.36
N TYR A 253 2.76 3.72 -5.23
CA TYR A 253 1.56 2.92 -5.37
C TYR A 253 1.52 2.20 -6.71
N PHE A 254 0.77 1.10 -6.76
CA PHE A 254 0.51 0.31 -7.96
C PHE A 254 -0.93 -0.19 -7.92
N GLN A 255 -1.65 0.03 -9.00
CA GLN A 255 -2.94 -0.59 -9.21
C GLN A 255 -2.75 -2.04 -9.65
N LEU A 256 -3.59 -2.93 -9.15
CA LEU A 256 -3.62 -4.30 -9.66
C LEU A 256 -4.24 -4.32 -11.06
N PRO A 257 -3.86 -5.28 -11.91
CA PRO A 257 -4.55 -5.50 -13.18
C PRO A 257 -6.04 -5.77 -12.97
N ASP A 258 -6.89 -5.17 -13.82
CA ASP A 258 -8.34 -5.31 -13.72
C ASP A 258 -8.79 -6.77 -13.79
N ASP A 259 -8.12 -7.56 -14.61
CA ASP A 259 -8.39 -8.98 -14.81
C ASP A 259 -7.17 -9.82 -14.44
N LEU A 260 -6.93 -9.98 -13.14
CA LEU A 260 -5.84 -10.80 -12.63
C LEU A 260 -6.25 -12.28 -12.60
N GLN A 261 -5.99 -12.98 -13.71
CA GLN A 261 -6.31 -14.39 -13.89
C GLN A 261 -5.44 -15.31 -13.02
N LEU A 262 -6.00 -16.49 -12.70
CA LEU A 262 -5.22 -17.57 -12.10
C LEU A 262 -4.07 -17.96 -13.03
N THR A 263 -2.87 -18.12 -12.47
CA THR A 263 -1.70 -18.57 -13.23
C THR A 263 -1.91 -20.00 -13.74
N SER A 264 -1.86 -20.21 -15.03
CA SER A 264 -2.21 -21.45 -15.75
C SER A 264 -1.43 -22.71 -15.30
N THR A 265 -0.30 -22.56 -14.67
CA THR A 265 0.54 -23.67 -14.15
C THR A 265 -0.22 -24.55 -13.15
N TRP A 266 -1.17 -23.98 -12.40
CA TRP A 266 -1.96 -24.74 -11.42
C TRP A 266 -3.10 -25.53 -12.04
N LEU A 267 -3.68 -25.03 -13.13
CA LEU A 267 -4.71 -25.75 -13.88
C LEU A 267 -4.14 -26.97 -14.61
N GLN A 268 -2.94 -26.88 -15.18
CA GLN A 268 -2.28 -28.00 -15.83
C GLN A 268 -1.91 -29.11 -14.82
N THR A 269 -1.36 -28.76 -13.65
CA THR A 269 -1.00 -29.75 -12.62
C THR A 269 -2.24 -30.47 -12.05
N LYS A 270 -3.37 -29.78 -11.91
CA LYS A 270 -4.62 -30.43 -11.45
C LYS A 270 -5.26 -31.31 -12.53
N LEU A 271 -5.15 -30.95 -13.79
CA LEU A 271 -5.64 -31.78 -14.91
C LEU A 271 -4.77 -33.05 -15.11
N GLU A 272 -3.46 -32.93 -14.87
CA GLU A 272 -2.53 -34.07 -14.94
C GLU A 272 -2.62 -34.99 -13.71
N GLN A 273 -3.07 -34.48 -12.54
CA GLN A 273 -3.27 -35.26 -11.31
C GLN A 273 -4.69 -35.78 -11.10
N ALA A 274 -5.63 -35.48 -12.02
CA ALA A 274 -6.95 -36.08 -11.97
C ALA A 274 -6.82 -37.59 -12.31
N PRO A 275 -7.11 -38.51 -11.37
CA PRO A 275 -7.08 -39.93 -11.69
C PRO A 275 -8.12 -40.21 -12.79
N SER A 276 -7.71 -40.87 -13.85
CA SER A 276 -8.58 -41.40 -14.87
C SER A 276 -9.51 -42.44 -14.24
N GLN A 277 -10.63 -42.00 -13.69
CA GLN A 277 -11.69 -42.92 -13.27
C GLN A 277 -12.55 -43.28 -14.49
N ALA A 278 -12.09 -44.28 -15.18
CA ALA A 278 -12.98 -45.17 -15.93
C ALA A 278 -13.28 -46.35 -15.01
N GLY A 279 -14.50 -46.52 -14.56
CA GLY A 279 -14.92 -47.73 -13.87
C GLY A 279 -15.96 -47.51 -12.79
N ASN A 280 -17.23 -47.69 -13.17
CA ASN A 280 -18.42 -47.98 -12.39
C ASN A 280 -18.24 -48.42 -10.91
N ASN A 281 -18.94 -47.78 -9.98
CA ASN A 281 -20.04 -48.45 -9.26
C ASN A 281 -20.76 -47.53 -8.27
N PHE A 282 -22.06 -47.69 -8.26
CA PHE A 282 -23.04 -47.12 -7.31
C PHE A 282 -22.74 -47.53 -5.86
N GLY A 283 -22.93 -46.59 -4.90
CA GLY A 283 -22.98 -46.88 -3.48
C GLY A 283 -23.35 -45.65 -2.65
N PHE A 284 -24.64 -45.54 -2.34
CA PHE A 284 -25.18 -44.58 -1.35
C PHE A 284 -24.64 -44.87 0.06
N SER A 285 -24.12 -43.86 0.75
CA SER A 285 -24.26 -43.81 2.21
C SER A 285 -24.10 -42.38 2.78
N ARG A 286 -24.83 -42.19 3.85
CA ARG A 286 -25.31 -40.96 4.50
C ARG A 286 -24.35 -40.50 5.61
N ALA A 287 -24.28 -39.19 5.80
CA ALA A 287 -24.12 -38.43 7.01
C ALA A 287 -22.87 -38.52 7.88
N GLY A 288 -22.32 -37.35 8.18
CA GLY A 288 -21.36 -37.13 9.25
C GLY A 288 -20.98 -35.65 9.38
N SER A 289 -21.63 -34.97 10.30
CA SER A 289 -21.29 -33.59 10.71
C SER A 289 -19.97 -33.57 11.47
N GLY A 290 -19.03 -32.71 11.07
CA GLY A 290 -17.79 -32.45 11.80
C GLY A 290 -17.46 -30.97 11.79
N ARG A 291 -17.55 -30.32 12.94
CA ARG A 291 -17.03 -28.99 13.22
C ARG A 291 -15.50 -29.05 13.27
N GLY A 292 -14.82 -28.20 12.56
CA GLY A 292 -13.36 -28.10 12.58
C GLY A 292 -12.91 -26.65 12.71
N ALA A 293 -12.06 -26.44 13.69
CA ALA A 293 -11.50 -25.19 14.18
C ALA A 293 -10.65 -24.44 13.15
N GLY A 294 -10.64 -23.10 13.30
CA GLY A 294 -9.82 -22.20 12.52
C GLY A 294 -8.33 -22.37 12.76
N SER A 295 -7.57 -22.38 11.70
CA SER A 295 -6.10 -22.28 11.74
C SER A 295 -5.68 -20.89 11.25
N GLU A 296 -5.00 -20.17 12.12
CA GLU A 296 -4.27 -18.95 11.76
C GLU A 296 -3.12 -19.32 10.82
N ALA A 297 -3.18 -18.88 9.57
CA ALA A 297 -2.09 -19.04 8.64
C ALA A 297 -1.16 -17.82 8.76
N HIS A 298 0.06 -18.06 9.27
CA HIS A 298 1.16 -17.12 9.21
C HIS A 298 1.68 -17.02 7.76
N GLY A 299 1.75 -15.79 7.24
CA GLY A 299 2.34 -15.53 5.93
C GLY A 299 3.84 -15.86 5.92
N VAL A 300 4.26 -16.72 5.00
CA VAL A 300 5.66 -17.05 4.82
C VAL A 300 6.30 -16.04 3.88
N VAL A 301 7.33 -15.36 4.38
CA VAL A 301 8.18 -14.47 3.58
C VAL A 301 9.36 -15.27 3.06
N HIS A 302 9.47 -15.46 1.75
CA HIS A 302 10.66 -16.02 1.12
C HIS A 302 11.57 -14.91 0.61
N VAL A 303 12.76 -14.81 1.20
CA VAL A 303 13.85 -13.94 0.73
C VAL A 303 14.80 -14.80 -0.09
N ALA A 304 14.88 -14.55 -1.39
CA ALA A 304 15.92 -15.14 -2.23
C ALA A 304 17.15 -14.23 -2.23
N GLU A 305 18.17 -14.59 -1.49
CA GLU A 305 19.50 -13.97 -1.57
C GLU A 305 20.26 -14.58 -2.75
N ASN A 306 20.54 -13.77 -3.77
CA ASN A 306 21.55 -14.09 -4.76
C ASN A 306 22.92 -13.78 -4.15
N ALA A 307 23.56 -14.79 -3.59
CA ALA A 307 24.97 -14.73 -3.21
C ALA A 307 25.83 -14.72 -4.48
N ALA A 308 26.32 -13.55 -4.86
CA ALA A 308 27.46 -13.44 -5.77
C ALA A 308 28.72 -13.88 -5.02
N GLY A 309 29.44 -14.84 -5.59
CA GLY A 309 30.57 -15.55 -4.99
C GLY A 309 31.64 -14.63 -4.41
N ARG A 310 32.07 -15.01 -3.23
CA ARG A 310 33.35 -14.56 -2.68
C ARG A 310 34.43 -15.51 -3.20
N ASP A 311 35.24 -14.99 -4.05
CA ASP A 311 36.55 -15.58 -4.34
C ASP A 311 37.48 -15.22 -3.19
N SER A 312 38.00 -16.25 -2.55
CA SER A 312 39.01 -16.14 -1.51
C SER A 312 40.37 -16.21 -2.17
N ASP A 313 41.13 -15.15 -2.16
CA ASP A 313 42.59 -15.29 -2.26
C ASP A 313 43.26 -14.65 -1.06
N ARG A 314 44.00 -15.56 -0.38
CA ARG A 314 45.02 -15.27 0.59
C ARG A 314 46.26 -14.70 -0.15
N VAL A 315 46.81 -13.64 0.35
CA VAL A 315 48.22 -13.58 0.85
C VAL A 315 48.27 -12.46 1.87
#